data_03b9a7639aab8d976a6f5ed1e5f4c4d6
#
_entry.id   03b9a7639aab8d976a6f5ed1e5f4c4d6
#
_cell.length_a   1.000
_cell.length_b   1.000
_cell.length_c   1.000
_cell.angle_alpha   90.00
_cell.angle_beta   90.00
_cell.angle_gamma   90.00
#
_symmetry.space_group_name_H-M   'P 1'
#
loop_
_entity.id
_entity.type
_entity.pdbx_description
1 polymer ?
#
loop_
_entity_poly.entity_id
_entity_poly.type
_entity_poly.pdbx_seq_one_letter_code
_entity_poly.pdbx_strand_id
1 'polypeptide(L)'
;MYDVTAIGELLIDFAALSSDSAGYPTMKANPGGAPGNFLAALNAYGARTAFLGKVGGDAFGTLLVRTLADAGVETKGIVTDDTVFTTLAFVTFSPEGDRSFSFARKPGADTRLLFG
;
A
#
# COMPACT_ATOMS: atom_id res chain seq x y z
N MET A 1 11.29 17.70 -13.56
CA MET A 1 10.31 18.33 -12.66
C MET A 1 9.02 17.53 -12.66
N TYR A 2 8.41 17.38 -11.52
CA TYR A 2 7.14 16.64 -11.38
C TYR A 2 5.97 17.59 -11.28
N ASP A 3 4.86 17.23 -11.91
CA ASP A 3 3.65 18.04 -11.88
C ASP A 3 2.94 17.90 -10.53
N VAL A 4 2.97 16.68 -9.96
CA VAL A 4 2.39 16.40 -8.66
C VAL A 4 3.30 15.46 -7.86
N THR A 5 3.58 15.83 -6.62
CA THR A 5 4.28 14.99 -5.66
C THR A 5 3.39 14.81 -4.44
N ALA A 6 3.16 13.55 -4.04
CA ALA A 6 2.37 13.27 -2.85
C ALA A 6 3.24 12.65 -1.76
N ILE A 7 2.87 12.94 -0.52
CA ILE A 7 3.44 12.34 0.68
C ILE A 7 2.30 11.60 1.37
N GLY A 8 2.53 10.37 1.75
CA GLY A 8 1.47 9.66 2.43
C GLY A 8 1.81 8.23 2.75
N GLU A 9 0.76 7.47 3.02
CA GLU A 9 0.89 6.09 3.41
C GLU A 9 0.78 5.15 2.21
N LEU A 10 1.57 4.08 2.27
CA LEU A 10 1.48 2.91 1.41
C LEU A 10 1.24 1.70 2.29
N LEU A 11 0.34 0.86 1.87
CA LEU A 11 0.00 -0.35 2.60
C LEU A 11 -0.52 -1.42 1.66
N ILE A 12 -0.62 -2.64 2.18
CA ILE A 12 -1.27 -3.75 1.48
C ILE A 12 -2.63 -4.00 2.13
N ASP A 13 -3.69 -3.99 1.32
CA ASP A 13 -5.03 -4.39 1.74
C ASP A 13 -5.24 -5.85 1.41
N PHE A 14 -5.40 -6.67 2.44
CA PHE A 14 -5.82 -8.07 2.27
C PHE A 14 -7.34 -8.13 2.30
N ALA A 15 -7.93 -8.38 1.15
CA ALA A 15 -9.38 -8.49 1.03
C ALA A 15 -9.80 -9.96 1.03
N ALA A 16 -10.75 -10.30 1.88
CA ALA A 16 -11.31 -11.64 1.93
C ALA A 16 -12.03 -11.94 0.61
N LEU A 17 -11.72 -13.09 0.01
CA LEU A 17 -12.40 -13.58 -1.19
C LEU A 17 -13.46 -14.61 -0.78
N SER A 18 -13.07 -15.87 -0.71
CA SER A 18 -13.95 -16.97 -0.32
C SER A 18 -13.19 -17.87 0.64
N SER A 19 -13.92 -18.73 1.36
CA SER A 19 -13.28 -19.78 2.13
C SER A 19 -13.02 -21.00 1.23
N ASP A 20 -11.96 -21.73 1.53
CA ASP A 20 -11.69 -23.00 0.86
C ASP A 20 -12.63 -24.10 1.40
N SER A 21 -12.47 -25.33 0.87
CA SER A 21 -13.33 -26.45 1.28
C SER A 21 -13.17 -26.84 2.76
N ALA A 22 -12.05 -26.46 3.40
CA ALA A 22 -11.82 -26.70 4.83
C ALA A 22 -12.30 -25.53 5.71
N GLY A 23 -12.86 -24.47 5.11
CA GLY A 23 -13.32 -23.29 5.83
C GLY A 23 -12.24 -22.26 6.09
N TYR A 24 -11.04 -22.40 5.54
CA TYR A 24 -9.97 -21.41 5.69
C TYR A 24 -10.18 -20.26 4.72
N PRO A 25 -10.05 -19.00 5.20
CA PRO A 25 -10.25 -17.85 4.33
C PRO A 25 -9.11 -17.71 3.32
N THR A 26 -9.45 -17.31 2.10
CA THR A 26 -8.48 -16.87 1.11
C THR A 26 -8.55 -15.35 0.99
N MET A 27 -7.40 -14.71 0.82
CA MET A 27 -7.32 -13.26 0.79
C MET A 27 -6.46 -12.80 -0.38
N LYS A 28 -6.87 -11.72 -1.02
CA LYS A 28 -6.10 -11.10 -2.08
C LYS A 28 -5.35 -9.89 -1.52
N ALA A 29 -4.04 -9.85 -1.73
CA ALA A 29 -3.20 -8.74 -1.34
C ALA A 29 -3.26 -7.65 -2.41
N ASN A 30 -3.86 -6.52 -2.10
CA ASN A 30 -3.98 -5.39 -3.02
C ASN A 30 -3.12 -4.23 -2.55
N PRO A 31 -2.29 -3.64 -3.43
CA PRO A 31 -1.64 -2.38 -3.10
C PRO A 31 -2.69 -1.32 -2.78
N GLY A 32 -2.52 -0.63 -1.65
CA GLY A 32 -3.44 0.37 -1.15
C GLY A 32 -2.72 1.63 -0.73
N GLY A 33 -3.49 2.60 -0.28
CA GLY A 33 -3.01 3.92 0.09
C GLY A 33 -3.52 4.96 -0.90
N ALA A 34 -4.44 5.82 -0.44
CA ALA A 34 -5.13 6.77 -1.32
C ALA A 34 -4.19 7.70 -2.12
N PRO A 35 -3.10 8.26 -1.53
CA PRO A 35 -2.22 9.14 -2.31
C PRO A 35 -1.55 8.43 -3.47
N GLY A 36 -1.10 7.18 -3.29
CA GLY A 36 -0.49 6.41 -4.37
C GLY A 36 -1.45 6.11 -5.50
N ASN A 37 -2.69 5.75 -5.17
CA ASN A 37 -3.72 5.49 -6.16
C ASN A 37 -4.06 6.75 -6.96
N PHE A 38 -4.11 7.89 -6.29
CA PHE A 38 -4.36 9.19 -6.93
C PHE A 38 -3.25 9.53 -7.93
N LEU A 39 -1.98 9.36 -7.56
CA LEU A 39 -0.85 9.63 -8.45
C LEU A 39 -0.84 8.70 -9.65
N ALA A 40 -1.15 7.43 -9.47
CA ALA A 40 -1.22 6.47 -10.57
C ALA A 40 -2.30 6.89 -11.58
N ALA A 41 -3.45 7.35 -11.10
CA ALA A 41 -4.52 7.86 -11.96
C ALA A 41 -4.09 9.10 -12.73
N LEU A 42 -3.42 10.06 -12.05
CA LEU A 42 -2.92 11.28 -12.72
C LEU A 42 -1.87 10.95 -13.77
N ASN A 43 -0.98 10.00 -13.49
CA ASN A 43 0.04 9.60 -14.44
C ASN A 43 -0.59 9.02 -15.71
N ALA A 44 -1.70 8.30 -15.57
CA ALA A 44 -2.43 7.76 -16.72
C ALA A 44 -3.00 8.86 -17.63
N TYR A 45 -3.18 10.07 -17.10
CA TYR A 45 -3.60 11.25 -17.86
C TYR A 45 -2.42 12.11 -18.34
N GLY A 46 -1.20 11.62 -18.21
CA GLY A 46 -0.01 12.29 -18.73
C GLY A 46 0.74 13.19 -17.73
N ALA A 47 0.31 13.26 -16.48
CA ALA A 47 1.03 14.02 -15.47
C ALA A 47 2.31 13.30 -15.04
N ARG A 48 3.36 14.07 -14.73
CA ARG A 48 4.58 13.52 -14.13
C ARG A 48 4.40 13.50 -12.62
N THR A 49 4.47 12.31 -12.03
CA THR A 49 4.12 12.11 -10.62
C THR A 49 5.25 11.47 -9.84
N ALA A 50 5.37 11.84 -8.57
CA ALA A 50 6.34 11.27 -7.63
C ALA A 50 5.68 11.01 -6.28
N PHE A 51 6.17 10.00 -5.57
CA PHE A 51 5.65 9.64 -4.26
C PHE A 51 6.79 9.65 -3.22
N LEU A 52 6.50 10.24 -2.07
CA LEU A 52 7.37 10.22 -0.90
C LEU A 52 6.71 9.39 0.20
N GLY A 53 7.38 8.36 0.65
CA GLY A 53 6.82 7.48 1.66
C GLY A 53 7.85 6.52 2.20
N LYS A 54 7.39 5.55 2.97
CA LYS A 54 8.23 4.52 3.56
C LYS A 54 7.53 3.17 3.50
N VAL A 55 8.30 2.13 3.19
CA VAL A 55 7.87 0.74 3.23
C VAL A 55 8.89 -0.08 4.04
N GLY A 56 8.50 -1.27 4.47
CA GLY A 56 9.40 -2.20 5.11
C GLY A 56 10.30 -2.91 4.11
N GLY A 57 11.40 -3.48 4.59
CA GLY A 57 12.30 -4.31 3.79
C GLY A 57 11.75 -5.73 3.63
N ASP A 58 10.57 -5.87 3.05
CA ASP A 58 9.86 -7.13 2.89
C ASP A 58 9.25 -7.25 1.49
N ALA A 59 8.67 -8.39 1.20
CA ALA A 59 8.07 -8.67 -0.11
C ALA A 59 6.93 -7.72 -0.45
N PHE A 60 6.20 -7.26 0.55
CA PHE A 60 5.08 -6.33 0.33
C PHE A 60 5.57 -4.92 0.04
N GLY A 61 6.65 -4.50 0.70
CA GLY A 61 7.29 -3.23 0.38
C GLY A 61 7.78 -3.20 -1.06
N THR A 62 8.43 -4.27 -1.50
CA THR A 62 8.88 -4.44 -2.89
C THR A 62 7.70 -4.40 -3.86
N LEU A 63 6.60 -5.08 -3.53
CA LEU A 63 5.39 -5.08 -4.37
C LEU A 63 4.82 -3.68 -4.53
N LEU A 64 4.75 -2.90 -3.45
CA LEU A 64 4.21 -1.54 -3.48
C LEU A 64 5.05 -0.61 -4.36
N VAL A 65 6.36 -0.64 -4.19
CA VAL A 65 7.28 0.19 -4.99
C VAL A 65 7.17 -0.19 -6.47
N ARG A 66 7.18 -1.48 -6.79
CA ARG A 66 7.06 -1.96 -8.16
C ARG A 66 5.73 -1.53 -8.79
N THR A 67 4.64 -1.63 -8.04
CA THR A 67 3.32 -1.26 -8.55
C THR A 67 3.25 0.22 -8.94
N LEU A 68 3.81 1.11 -8.10
CA LEU A 68 3.86 2.53 -8.41
C LEU A 68 4.80 2.82 -9.59
N ALA A 69 5.97 2.17 -9.61
CA ALA A 69 6.91 2.34 -10.71
C ALA A 69 6.31 1.88 -12.04
N ASP A 70 5.61 0.75 -12.06
CA ASP A 70 4.94 0.24 -13.25
C ASP A 70 3.81 1.16 -13.73
N ALA A 71 3.20 1.91 -12.81
CA ALA A 71 2.21 2.93 -13.16
C ALA A 71 2.83 4.27 -13.58
N GLY A 72 4.16 4.36 -13.64
CA GLY A 72 4.85 5.56 -14.07
C GLY A 72 5.13 6.58 -12.99
N VAL A 73 4.88 6.26 -11.74
CA VAL A 73 5.14 7.15 -10.61
C VAL A 73 6.62 7.06 -10.23
N GLU A 74 7.28 8.21 -10.01
CA GLU A 74 8.67 8.23 -9.54
C GLU A 74 8.74 7.76 -8.10
N THR A 75 9.57 6.76 -7.82
CA THR A 75 9.64 6.09 -6.53
C THR A 75 10.94 6.35 -5.77
N LYS A 76 11.83 7.23 -6.25
CA LYS A 76 13.11 7.51 -5.59
C LYS A 76 12.95 8.06 -4.16
N GLY A 77 11.83 8.69 -3.86
CA GLY A 77 11.52 9.23 -2.54
C GLY A 77 10.88 8.22 -1.59
N ILE A 78 10.74 6.96 -2.00
CA ILE A 78 10.22 5.91 -1.13
C ILE A 78 11.39 5.26 -0.41
N VAL A 79 11.40 5.40 0.92
CA VAL A 79 12.48 4.86 1.77
C VAL A 79 12.11 3.44 2.20
N THR A 80 13.06 2.53 2.10
CA THR A 80 12.94 1.18 2.66
C THR A 80 13.55 1.17 4.06
N ASP A 81 12.77 0.75 5.06
CA ASP A 81 13.22 0.67 6.46
C ASP A 81 13.17 -0.79 6.90
N ASP A 82 14.34 -1.37 7.11
CA ASP A 82 14.46 -2.79 7.49
C ASP A 82 14.09 -3.05 8.95
N THR A 83 13.84 -2.00 9.74
CA THR A 83 13.51 -2.14 11.17
C THR A 83 12.02 -2.26 11.43
N VAL A 84 11.18 -2.01 10.42
CA VAL A 84 9.73 -2.12 10.55
C VAL A 84 9.16 -2.90 9.37
N PHE A 85 7.98 -3.45 9.55
CA PHE A 85 7.27 -4.17 8.51
C PHE A 85 6.39 -3.22 7.71
N THR A 86 6.16 -3.51 6.43
CA THR A 86 5.18 -2.78 5.63
C THR A 86 3.81 -2.88 6.30
N THR A 87 3.07 -1.77 6.35
CA THR A 87 1.74 -1.75 6.96
C THR A 87 0.78 -2.65 6.20
N LEU A 88 0.05 -3.48 6.93
CA LEU A 88 -0.96 -4.38 6.38
C LEU A 88 -2.34 -4.00 6.94
N ALA A 89 -3.35 -4.04 6.09
CA ALA A 89 -4.74 -3.92 6.49
C ALA A 89 -5.47 -5.19 6.07
N PHE A 90 -6.34 -5.69 6.94
CA PHE A 90 -7.15 -6.86 6.67
C PHE A 90 -8.61 -6.45 6.63
N VAL A 91 -9.27 -6.72 5.50
CA VAL A 91 -10.68 -6.41 5.30
C VAL A 91 -11.46 -7.72 5.34
N THR A 92 -12.33 -7.86 6.32
CA THR A 92 -13.20 -9.03 6.46
C THR A 92 -14.65 -8.59 6.42
N PHE A 93 -15.54 -9.55 6.16
CA PHE A 93 -16.98 -9.30 6.10
C PHE A 93 -17.69 -10.21 7.09
N SER A 94 -18.68 -9.65 7.80
CA SER A 94 -19.58 -10.44 8.63
C SER A 94 -20.57 -11.23 7.74
N PRO A 95 -21.29 -12.22 8.29
CA PRO A 95 -22.35 -12.90 7.54
C PRO A 95 -23.43 -11.96 6.99
N GLU A 96 -23.61 -10.80 7.62
CA GLU A 96 -24.53 -9.76 7.18
C GLU A 96 -23.94 -8.83 6.12
N GLY A 97 -22.68 -9.02 5.75
CA GLY A 97 -22.02 -8.21 4.74
C GLY A 97 -21.35 -6.93 5.26
N ASP A 98 -21.29 -6.74 6.57
CA ASP A 98 -20.62 -5.58 7.16
C ASP A 98 -19.10 -5.72 7.06
N ARG A 99 -18.42 -4.62 6.73
CA ARG A 99 -16.95 -4.58 6.67
C ARG A 99 -16.33 -4.41 8.04
N SER A 100 -15.23 -5.10 8.26
CA SER A 100 -14.38 -4.91 9.41
C SER A 100 -12.93 -4.77 8.96
N PHE A 101 -12.20 -3.81 9.55
CA PHE A 101 -10.80 -3.54 9.23
C PHE A 101 -9.93 -3.86 10.43
N SER A 102 -8.82 -4.54 10.18
CA SER A 102 -7.77 -4.77 11.17
C SER A 102 -6.44 -4.33 10.58
N PHE A 103 -5.65 -3.57 11.34
CA PHE A 103 -4.38 -3.03 10.86
C PHE A 103 -3.21 -3.63 11.61
N ALA A 104 -2.20 -4.09 10.88
CA ALA A 104 -0.88 -4.43 11.41
C ALA A 104 0.04 -3.22 11.22
N ARG A 105 -0.02 -2.28 12.16
CA ARG A 105 0.60 -0.95 12.05
C ARG A 105 1.28 -0.51 13.36
N LYS A 106 1.61 -1.44 14.25
CA LYS A 106 2.13 -1.06 15.56
C LYS A 106 3.52 -1.67 15.84
N PRO A 107 4.62 -1.15 15.21
CA PRO A 107 4.68 -0.09 14.21
C PRO A 107 4.62 -0.63 12.79
N GLY A 108 4.04 0.15 11.88
CA GLY A 108 4.15 -0.09 10.45
C GLY A 108 5.09 0.93 9.81
N ALA A 109 5.60 0.64 8.63
CA ALA A 109 6.56 1.51 7.95
C ALA A 109 5.98 2.89 7.65
N ASP A 110 4.70 2.97 7.30
CA ASP A 110 4.03 4.23 7.00
C ASP A 110 3.95 5.17 8.21
N THR A 111 4.03 4.62 9.44
CA THR A 111 4.01 5.41 10.68
C THR A 111 5.40 5.87 11.11
N ARG A 112 6.45 5.44 10.39
CA ARG A 112 7.85 5.75 10.70
C ARG A 112 8.49 6.65 9.64
N LEU A 113 7.68 7.39 8.89
CA LEU A 113 8.17 8.28 7.85
C LEU A 113 8.77 9.54 8.49
N LEU A 114 10.05 9.78 8.19
CA LEU A 114 10.79 10.93 8.69
C LEU A 114 11.39 11.69 7.52
N PHE A 115 11.31 13.02 7.60
CA PHE A 115 11.94 13.94 6.66
C PHE A 115 12.98 14.76 7.41
N GLY A 116 14.24 14.57 7.04
CA GLY A 116 15.31 15.28 7.70
C GLY A 116 16.39 15.75 6.77
#